data_f064790e13974809f88b41a62977775a
#
_entry.id   f064790e13974809f88b41a62977775a
#
_cell.length_a   1.000
_cell.length_b   1.000
_cell.length_c   1.000
_cell.angle_alpha   90.00
_cell.angle_beta   90.00
_cell.angle_gamma   90.00
#
_symmetry.space_group_name_H-M   'P 1'
#
loop_
_entity.id
_entity.type
_entity.pdbx_description
1 polymer ?
#
loop_
_entity_poly.entity_id
_entity_poly.type
_entity_poly.pdbx_seq_one_letter_code
_entity_poly.pdbx_strand_id
1 'polypeptide(L)'
;MLRRALEEKYALKIGEIRTTTAVICSISTDTILDFEKQCLKPHCTFSKPIINLGYTYYDIPSEYKEELNESIAVNHRIDAYALITTFDETPIESIEPLISNDKSEIKWTFLLDWTELHQGTWLRFLSKQFESLESKGYDLKNENISVWCMNSDYMFELQKNDILWESFHFEYLQQSLRSVLFYRNGSLIYVDKKRNQLPLFEIFVKLCLHNRNDKYKSLNQFTEMSETSQVFIPFNSDSVDLIKTIDEEFQPEEVLKPAFMPTFEKVIPYSKPKDEPHLPPIGELPHFDMNKELEEAAIILKQASKKEAYAKQNI
;
A
#
# COMPACT_ATOMS: atom_id res chain seq x y z
N MET A 1 9.64 18.82 17.14
CA MET A 1 9.44 18.89 18.60
C MET A 1 8.77 17.64 19.15
N LEU A 2 7.58 17.25 18.68
CA LEU A 2 6.84 16.09 19.19
C LEU A 2 7.62 14.76 19.04
N ARG A 3 8.24 14.52 17.88
CA ARG A 3 9.09 13.36 17.62
C ARG A 3 10.24 13.29 18.63
N ARG A 4 10.97 14.39 18.82
CA ARG A 4 12.10 14.46 19.75
C ARG A 4 11.69 14.21 21.20
N ALA A 5 10.56 14.77 21.62
CA ALA A 5 10.00 14.52 22.97
C ALA A 5 9.52 13.07 23.14
N LEU A 6 8.99 12.44 22.09
CA LEU A 6 8.63 11.02 22.09
C LEU A 6 9.88 10.15 22.10
N GLU A 7 10.88 10.44 21.27
CA GLU A 7 12.17 9.74 21.23
C GLU A 7 12.91 9.84 22.59
N GLU A 8 12.96 11.01 23.22
CA GLU A 8 13.57 11.19 24.54
C GLU A 8 12.80 10.43 25.64
N LYS A 9 11.47 10.40 25.57
CA LYS A 9 10.62 9.67 26.53
C LYS A 9 10.73 8.16 26.39
N TYR A 10 10.96 7.64 25.18
CA TYR A 10 11.13 6.22 24.91
C TYR A 10 12.58 5.76 25.05
N ALA A 11 13.58 6.57 24.64
CA ALA A 11 15.00 6.26 24.81
C ALA A 11 15.43 6.06 26.27
N LEU A 12 14.75 6.72 27.20
CA LEU A 12 15.00 6.55 28.64
C LEU A 12 14.53 5.19 29.22
N LYS A 13 13.80 4.37 28.45
CA LYS A 13 13.22 3.11 28.95
C LYS A 13 13.62 1.84 28.19
N ILE A 14 14.13 1.92 27.00
CA ILE A 14 14.30 0.74 26.14
C ILE A 14 15.56 0.95 25.30
N GLY A 15 16.45 -0.02 25.25
CA GLY A 15 17.67 0.00 24.42
C GLY A 15 17.43 0.51 22.99
N GLU A 16 18.47 0.54 22.19
CA GLU A 16 18.42 1.05 20.82
C GLU A 16 17.23 0.46 20.03
N ILE A 17 16.29 1.33 19.60
CA ILE A 17 15.15 0.91 18.76
C ILE A 17 15.54 1.19 17.32
N ARG A 18 15.61 0.14 16.51
CA ARG A 18 15.76 0.25 15.07
C ARG A 18 14.39 0.38 14.44
N THR A 19 14.19 1.40 13.62
CA THR A 19 12.89 1.69 13.02
C THR A 19 12.96 1.54 11.50
N THR A 20 12.06 0.75 10.94
CA THR A 20 11.81 0.70 9.50
C THR A 20 10.59 1.54 9.16
N THR A 21 10.71 2.40 8.16
CA THR A 21 9.60 3.21 7.67
C THR A 21 8.91 2.54 6.49
N ALA A 22 7.60 2.32 6.60
CA ALA A 22 6.75 1.86 5.52
C ALA A 22 5.76 2.97 5.13
N VAL A 23 5.61 3.24 3.83
CA VAL A 23 4.63 4.19 3.30
C VAL A 23 3.65 3.45 2.41
N ILE A 24 2.37 3.48 2.80
CA ILE A 24 1.28 2.78 2.13
C ILE A 24 0.48 3.82 1.33
N CYS A 25 0.52 3.69 0.00
CA CYS A 25 -0.02 4.65 -0.95
C CYS A 25 -1.27 4.10 -1.63
N SER A 26 -2.35 4.87 -1.66
CA SER A 26 -3.57 4.60 -2.44
C SER A 26 -4.24 5.87 -2.86
N ILE A 27 -4.99 5.83 -3.97
CA ILE A 27 -5.89 6.92 -4.37
C ILE A 27 -7.21 6.90 -3.59
N SER A 28 -7.52 5.79 -2.93
CA SER A 28 -8.79 5.55 -2.24
C SER A 28 -8.59 5.31 -0.74
N THR A 29 -9.37 6.02 0.06
CA THR A 29 -9.44 5.77 1.51
C THR A 29 -10.01 4.39 1.82
N ASP A 30 -10.99 3.94 1.04
CA ASP A 30 -11.66 2.65 1.27
C ASP A 30 -10.70 1.49 1.02
N THR A 31 -9.84 1.59 0.01
CA THR A 31 -8.77 0.62 -0.25
C THR A 31 -7.77 0.54 0.90
N ILE A 32 -7.40 1.69 1.51
CA ILE A 32 -6.53 1.70 2.71
C ILE A 32 -7.23 1.02 3.90
N LEU A 33 -8.52 1.28 4.10
CA LEU A 33 -9.29 0.66 5.19
C LEU A 33 -9.45 -0.86 4.97
N ASP A 34 -9.64 -1.29 3.73
CA ASP A 34 -9.68 -2.71 3.39
C ASP A 34 -8.31 -3.37 3.59
N PHE A 35 -7.22 -2.72 3.21
CA PHE A 35 -5.86 -3.19 3.49
C PHE A 35 -5.62 -3.31 5.01
N GLU A 36 -5.96 -2.30 5.79
CA GLU A 36 -5.88 -2.36 7.25
C GLU A 36 -6.65 -3.56 7.80
N LYS A 37 -7.90 -3.72 7.35
CA LYS A 37 -8.79 -4.77 7.85
C LYS A 37 -8.30 -6.19 7.50
N GLN A 38 -7.76 -6.38 6.30
CA GLN A 38 -7.37 -7.70 5.79
C GLN A 38 -5.93 -8.06 6.13
N CYS A 39 -5.03 -7.07 6.13
CA CYS A 39 -3.61 -7.31 6.22
C CYS A 39 -3.01 -6.93 7.58
N LEU A 40 -3.54 -5.90 8.27
CA LEU A 40 -2.93 -5.41 9.51
C LEU A 40 -3.69 -5.84 10.78
N LYS A 41 -5.02 -5.91 10.76
CA LYS A 41 -5.80 -6.37 11.92
C LYS A 41 -5.62 -7.88 12.17
N PRO A 42 -5.59 -8.34 13.44
CA PRO A 42 -5.82 -7.57 14.68
C PRO A 42 -4.55 -6.90 15.25
N HIS A 43 -3.42 -6.95 14.56
CA HIS A 43 -2.12 -6.57 15.11
C HIS A 43 -1.95 -5.05 15.28
N CYS A 44 -2.40 -4.28 14.27
CA CYS A 44 -2.37 -2.82 14.33
C CYS A 44 -3.50 -2.18 13.52
N THR A 45 -3.80 -0.93 13.84
CA THR A 45 -4.80 -0.11 13.14
C THR A 45 -4.28 1.29 12.95
N PHE A 46 -4.60 1.91 11.81
CA PHE A 46 -4.24 3.32 11.59
C PHE A 46 -5.00 4.23 12.56
N SER A 47 -4.29 5.24 13.08
CA SER A 47 -4.96 6.40 13.64
C SER A 47 -5.86 7.01 12.56
N LYS A 48 -7.05 7.51 12.96
CA LYS A 48 -7.94 8.16 11.99
C LYS A 48 -7.18 9.22 11.21
N PRO A 49 -7.23 9.19 9.87
CA PRO A 49 -6.43 10.08 9.05
C PRO A 49 -6.77 11.53 9.37
N ILE A 50 -5.75 12.31 9.67
CA ILE A 50 -5.84 13.76 9.66
C ILE A 50 -5.49 14.16 8.24
N ILE A 51 -6.49 14.56 7.46
CA ILE A 51 -6.31 15.03 6.06
C ILE A 51 -5.30 14.16 5.28
N ASN A 52 -5.77 13.10 4.67
CA ASN A 52 -4.99 12.21 3.77
C ASN A 52 -3.81 11.44 4.40
N LEU A 53 -3.66 11.45 5.72
CA LEU A 53 -2.57 10.76 6.40
C LEU A 53 -3.08 9.89 7.55
N GLY A 54 -2.77 8.61 7.51
CA GLY A 54 -2.92 7.68 8.64
C GLY A 54 -1.54 7.28 9.17
N TYR A 55 -1.45 6.97 10.46
CA TYR A 55 -0.24 6.46 11.09
C TYR A 55 -0.55 5.30 12.01
N THR A 56 0.29 4.29 11.96
CA THR A 56 0.33 3.20 12.93
C THR A 56 1.77 2.74 13.14
N TYR A 57 2.00 1.98 14.20
CA TYR A 57 3.29 1.31 14.39
C TYR A 57 3.09 -0.11 14.88
N TYR A 58 4.09 -0.93 14.66
CA TYR A 58 4.15 -2.31 15.09
C TYR A 58 5.53 -2.62 15.68
N ASP A 59 5.56 -3.00 16.95
CA ASP A 59 6.78 -3.48 17.61
C ASP A 59 6.95 -4.96 17.28
N ILE A 60 8.07 -5.31 16.65
CA ILE A 60 8.31 -6.65 16.13
C ILE A 60 8.60 -7.62 17.29
N PRO A 61 7.85 -8.72 17.43
CA PRO A 61 8.08 -9.73 18.44
C PRO A 61 9.47 -10.37 18.34
N SER A 62 9.97 -10.87 19.47
CA SER A 62 11.29 -11.50 19.56
C SER A 62 11.47 -12.72 18.64
N GLU A 63 10.39 -13.42 18.32
CA GLU A 63 10.39 -14.57 17.41
C GLU A 63 10.86 -14.23 15.99
N TYR A 64 10.60 -13.01 15.49
CA TYR A 64 11.13 -12.55 14.20
C TYR A 64 12.59 -12.11 14.25
N LYS A 65 13.15 -11.87 15.44
CA LYS A 65 14.55 -11.44 15.61
C LYS A 65 15.55 -12.52 15.23
N GLU A 66 15.22 -13.79 15.46
CA GLU A 66 16.06 -14.92 15.06
C GLU A 66 16.16 -15.02 13.53
N GLU A 67 15.06 -14.72 12.81
CA GLU A 67 15.05 -14.68 11.34
C GLU A 67 15.91 -13.55 10.78
N LEU A 68 16.03 -12.44 11.51
CA LEU A 68 16.80 -11.25 11.11
C LEU A 68 18.31 -11.37 11.41
N ASN A 69 18.78 -12.48 12.00
CA ASN A 69 20.17 -12.64 12.47
C ASN A 69 20.65 -11.50 13.39
N GLU A 70 19.74 -10.83 14.07
CA GLU A 70 20.08 -9.70 14.93
C GLU A 70 20.26 -10.13 16.39
N SER A 71 21.12 -9.38 17.10
CA SER A 71 21.30 -9.61 18.52
C SER A 71 19.99 -9.33 19.26
N ILE A 72 19.64 -10.18 20.23
CA ILE A 72 18.42 -10.11 21.05
C ILE A 72 18.21 -8.72 21.72
N ALA A 73 19.26 -7.90 21.75
CA ALA A 73 19.26 -6.59 22.41
C ALA A 73 18.61 -5.45 21.61
N VAL A 74 18.40 -5.61 20.29
CA VAL A 74 17.83 -4.54 19.45
C VAL A 74 16.33 -4.75 19.28
N ASN A 75 15.55 -3.76 19.68
CA ASN A 75 14.11 -3.76 19.42
C ASN A 75 13.83 -3.16 18.04
N HIS A 76 13.08 -3.88 17.22
CA HIS A 76 12.63 -3.43 15.91
C HIS A 76 11.20 -2.93 15.94
N ARG A 77 10.96 -1.84 15.20
CA ARG A 77 9.64 -1.25 15.00
C ARG A 77 9.42 -0.94 13.52
N ILE A 78 8.24 -1.20 13.04
CA ILE A 78 7.75 -0.69 11.75
C ILE A 78 6.86 0.51 12.03
N ASP A 79 7.24 1.68 11.52
CA ASP A 79 6.40 2.87 11.47
C ASP A 79 5.73 2.92 10.09
N ALA A 80 4.40 2.73 10.06
CA ALA A 80 3.61 2.66 8.83
C ALA A 80 2.77 3.93 8.66
N TYR A 81 2.95 4.62 7.54
CA TYR A 81 2.21 5.81 7.15
C TYR A 81 1.30 5.46 5.98
N ALA A 82 -0.01 5.63 6.14
CA ALA A 82 -0.97 5.54 5.05
C ALA A 82 -1.16 6.92 4.42
N LEU A 83 -1.01 7.00 3.10
CA LEU A 83 -1.01 8.23 2.34
C LEU A 83 -2.02 8.14 1.19
N ILE A 84 -2.97 9.07 1.16
CA ILE A 84 -3.85 9.24 0.01
C ILE A 84 -3.09 10.01 -1.05
N THR A 85 -2.87 9.37 -2.19
CA THR A 85 -2.17 9.94 -3.33
C THR A 85 -3.16 10.53 -4.35
N THR A 86 -2.69 11.46 -5.15
CA THR A 86 -3.39 11.81 -6.40
C THR A 86 -2.99 10.83 -7.51
N PHE A 87 -3.65 10.90 -8.65
CA PHE A 87 -3.29 10.06 -9.80
C PHE A 87 -1.87 10.35 -10.32
N ASP A 88 -1.46 11.61 -10.29
CA ASP A 88 -0.21 12.06 -10.90
C ASP A 88 0.96 12.14 -9.92
N GLU A 89 0.69 12.15 -8.60
CA GLU A 89 1.72 12.49 -7.63
C GLU A 89 1.45 11.88 -6.25
N THR A 90 2.55 11.51 -5.56
CA THR A 90 2.55 11.17 -4.13
C THR A 90 2.84 12.43 -3.32
N PRO A 91 1.91 12.91 -2.46
CA PRO A 91 2.11 14.12 -1.65
C PRO A 91 3.03 13.84 -0.44
N ILE A 92 4.26 13.43 -0.72
CA ILE A 92 5.25 12.98 0.28
C ILE A 92 5.66 14.10 1.24
N GLU A 93 5.55 15.35 0.83
CA GLU A 93 5.93 16.53 1.62
C GLU A 93 5.18 16.57 2.96
N SER A 94 3.98 16.01 3.01
CA SER A 94 3.17 15.95 4.24
C SER A 94 3.78 15.06 5.31
N ILE A 95 4.56 14.04 4.91
CA ILE A 95 5.19 13.09 5.83
C ILE A 95 6.72 13.19 5.86
N GLU A 96 7.34 13.91 4.93
CA GLU A 96 8.81 14.04 4.85
C GLU A 96 9.47 14.43 6.18
N PRO A 97 8.90 15.33 7.01
CA PRO A 97 9.46 15.63 8.32
C PRO A 97 9.36 14.49 9.35
N LEU A 98 8.53 13.49 9.09
CA LEU A 98 8.23 12.39 10.02
C LEU A 98 8.98 11.11 9.68
N ILE A 99 9.39 10.95 8.42
CA ILE A 99 10.08 9.75 7.94
C ILE A 99 11.60 9.85 8.09
N SER A 100 12.29 8.73 7.88
CA SER A 100 13.75 8.69 7.93
C SER A 100 14.39 9.64 6.92
N ASN A 101 15.52 10.23 7.29
CA ASN A 101 16.35 11.03 6.37
C ASN A 101 17.02 10.15 5.30
N ASP A 102 17.15 8.85 5.55
CA ASP A 102 17.67 7.93 4.55
C ASP A 102 16.53 7.47 3.63
N LYS A 103 16.45 8.12 2.47
CA LYS A 103 15.45 7.86 1.44
C LYS A 103 15.60 6.48 0.79
N SER A 104 16.69 5.79 1.02
CA SER A 104 16.95 4.45 0.47
C SER A 104 16.36 3.31 1.31
N GLU A 105 15.99 3.58 2.57
CA GLU A 105 15.48 2.56 3.50
C GLU A 105 13.96 2.55 3.61
N ILE A 106 13.26 3.44 2.91
CA ILE A 106 11.80 3.53 2.97
C ILE A 106 11.19 2.42 2.13
N LYS A 107 10.25 1.68 2.71
CA LYS A 107 9.47 0.63 2.04
C LYS A 107 8.16 1.21 1.52
N TRP A 108 7.93 1.09 0.21
CA TRP A 108 6.78 1.64 -0.49
C TRP A 108 5.78 0.53 -0.79
N THR A 109 4.54 0.72 -0.36
CA THR A 109 3.43 -0.20 -0.61
C THR A 109 2.37 0.54 -1.40
N PHE A 110 2.16 0.16 -2.66
CA PHE A 110 1.11 0.74 -3.51
C PHE A 110 -0.09 -0.20 -3.53
N LEU A 111 -1.25 0.35 -3.20
CA LEU A 111 -2.51 -0.39 -3.20
C LEU A 111 -3.28 -0.09 -4.49
N LEU A 112 -3.67 -1.13 -5.18
CA LEU A 112 -4.60 -1.13 -6.32
C LEU A 112 -5.83 -1.93 -5.92
N ASP A 113 -7.02 -1.58 -6.41
CA ASP A 113 -8.24 -2.24 -6.00
C ASP A 113 -9.05 -2.72 -7.21
N TRP A 114 -9.35 -4.02 -7.26
CA TRP A 114 -10.12 -4.62 -8.34
C TRP A 114 -11.58 -4.13 -8.39
N THR A 115 -12.10 -3.59 -7.30
CA THR A 115 -13.45 -3.01 -7.25
C THR A 115 -13.52 -1.61 -7.85
N GLU A 116 -12.36 -0.97 -8.09
CA GLU A 116 -12.27 0.32 -8.77
C GLU A 116 -12.44 0.14 -10.29
N LEU A 117 -13.03 1.15 -10.94
CA LEU A 117 -13.48 1.04 -12.35
C LEU A 117 -12.38 1.30 -13.38
N HIS A 118 -11.14 1.41 -13.00
CA HIS A 118 -10.08 1.94 -13.84
C HIS A 118 -8.83 1.07 -13.90
N GLN A 119 -8.96 -0.27 -13.92
CA GLN A 119 -7.81 -1.19 -13.98
C GLN A 119 -6.88 -0.91 -15.17
N GLY A 120 -7.42 -0.46 -16.29
CA GLY A 120 -6.63 -0.04 -17.45
C GLY A 120 -5.67 1.13 -17.16
N THR A 121 -5.89 1.91 -16.10
CA THR A 121 -5.02 3.03 -15.73
C THR A 121 -3.96 2.68 -14.69
N TRP A 122 -3.94 1.47 -14.16
CA TRP A 122 -3.04 1.07 -13.06
C TRP A 122 -1.57 1.23 -13.38
N LEU A 123 -1.15 0.85 -14.60
CA LEU A 123 0.26 1.00 -14.98
C LEU A 123 0.65 2.48 -15.10
N ARG A 124 -0.23 3.32 -15.62
CA ARG A 124 0.01 4.76 -15.72
C ARG A 124 0.08 5.39 -14.33
N PHE A 125 -0.83 5.02 -13.43
CA PHE A 125 -0.79 5.45 -12.04
C PHE A 125 0.55 5.09 -11.40
N LEU A 126 0.96 3.82 -11.43
CA LEU A 126 2.23 3.37 -10.85
C LEU A 126 3.42 4.12 -11.48
N SER A 127 3.45 4.29 -12.81
CA SER A 127 4.52 5.03 -13.48
C SER A 127 4.62 6.46 -12.96
N LYS A 128 3.49 7.15 -12.80
CA LYS A 128 3.45 8.52 -12.28
C LYS A 128 3.91 8.62 -10.82
N GLN A 129 3.47 7.68 -9.97
CA GLN A 129 3.92 7.63 -8.58
C GLN A 129 5.44 7.39 -8.52
N PHE A 130 5.96 6.47 -9.31
CA PHE A 130 7.39 6.18 -9.36
C PHE A 130 8.21 7.38 -9.85
N GLU A 131 7.79 8.02 -10.95
CA GLU A 131 8.43 9.22 -11.47
C GLU A 131 8.43 10.36 -10.42
N SER A 132 7.31 10.58 -9.73
CA SER A 132 7.17 11.59 -8.69
C SER A 132 8.15 11.36 -7.55
N LEU A 133 8.23 10.14 -7.03
CA LEU A 133 9.12 9.79 -5.91
C LEU A 133 10.60 9.79 -6.32
N GLU A 134 10.94 9.24 -7.49
CA GLU A 134 12.31 9.24 -8.02
C GLU A 134 12.82 10.67 -8.27
N SER A 135 11.95 11.58 -8.74
CA SER A 135 12.30 13.00 -8.92
C SER A 135 12.64 13.70 -7.61
N LYS A 136 12.08 13.23 -6.49
CA LYS A 136 12.35 13.71 -5.11
C LYS A 136 13.51 12.96 -4.43
N GLY A 137 14.18 12.06 -5.17
CA GLY A 137 15.38 11.35 -4.73
C GLY A 137 15.13 10.10 -3.88
N TYR A 138 13.92 9.54 -3.90
CA TYR A 138 13.64 8.26 -3.24
C TYR A 138 14.12 7.09 -4.10
N ASP A 139 14.72 6.08 -3.44
CA ASP A 139 15.14 4.86 -4.11
C ASP A 139 13.96 3.89 -4.21
N LEU A 140 13.45 3.72 -5.42
CA LEU A 140 12.36 2.78 -5.74
C LEU A 140 12.88 1.49 -6.40
N LYS A 141 14.18 1.27 -6.33
CA LYS A 141 14.83 0.01 -6.73
C LYS A 141 15.22 -0.74 -5.46
N ASN A 142 15.87 -1.85 -5.62
CA ASN A 142 16.48 -2.54 -4.49
C ASN A 142 15.47 -3.05 -3.44
N GLU A 143 14.35 -3.62 -3.92
CA GLU A 143 13.42 -4.33 -3.04
C GLU A 143 12.63 -3.42 -2.07
N ASN A 144 12.47 -2.16 -2.46
CA ASN A 144 11.74 -1.18 -1.66
C ASN A 144 10.27 -1.02 -2.06
N ILE A 145 9.82 -1.70 -3.13
CA ILE A 145 8.46 -1.56 -3.67
C ILE A 145 7.68 -2.86 -3.49
N SER A 146 6.47 -2.75 -2.99
CA SER A 146 5.44 -3.80 -3.09
C SER A 146 4.15 -3.23 -3.67
N VAL A 147 3.52 -3.96 -4.59
CA VAL A 147 2.20 -3.63 -5.13
C VAL A 147 1.21 -4.67 -4.65
N TRP A 148 0.15 -4.20 -4.02
CA TRP A 148 -0.91 -5.04 -3.45
C TRP A 148 -2.22 -4.77 -4.20
N CYS A 149 -2.68 -5.77 -4.95
CA CYS A 149 -3.94 -5.73 -5.67
C CYS A 149 -5.05 -6.27 -4.77
N MET A 150 -5.78 -5.37 -4.13
CA MET A 150 -6.82 -5.67 -3.17
C MET A 150 -8.10 -6.19 -3.84
N ASN A 151 -8.88 -6.98 -3.10
CA ASN A 151 -10.18 -7.50 -3.53
C ASN A 151 -10.11 -8.29 -4.87
N SER A 152 -9.08 -9.09 -5.06
CA SER A 152 -8.85 -9.84 -6.31
C SER A 152 -9.92 -10.90 -6.60
N ASP A 153 -10.72 -11.31 -5.60
CA ASP A 153 -11.93 -12.13 -5.81
C ASP A 153 -12.98 -11.44 -6.69
N TYR A 154 -12.93 -10.12 -6.83
CA TYR A 154 -13.82 -9.37 -7.72
C TYR A 154 -13.57 -9.67 -9.21
N MET A 155 -12.39 -10.20 -9.57
CA MET A 155 -12.10 -10.65 -10.94
C MET A 155 -13.16 -11.66 -11.45
N PHE A 156 -13.63 -12.56 -10.58
CA PHE A 156 -14.69 -13.52 -10.93
C PHE A 156 -16.05 -12.84 -11.17
N GLU A 157 -16.32 -11.76 -10.43
CA GLU A 157 -17.54 -10.97 -10.63
C GLU A 157 -17.47 -10.18 -11.94
N LEU A 158 -16.31 -9.64 -12.30
CA LEU A 158 -16.07 -8.98 -13.59
C LEU A 158 -16.29 -9.97 -14.72
N GLN A 159 -15.66 -11.12 -14.69
CA GLN A 159 -15.77 -12.14 -15.73
C GLN A 159 -17.20 -12.65 -15.91
N LYS A 160 -17.97 -12.76 -14.80
CA LYS A 160 -19.35 -13.25 -14.83
C LYS A 160 -20.36 -12.20 -15.30
N ASN A 161 -20.15 -10.94 -14.90
CA ASN A 161 -21.16 -9.89 -15.04
C ASN A 161 -20.91 -8.94 -16.20
N ASP A 162 -19.67 -8.88 -16.69
CA ASP A 162 -19.25 -7.99 -17.77
C ASP A 162 -18.71 -8.82 -18.95
N ILE A 163 -19.44 -8.84 -20.04
CA ILE A 163 -19.09 -9.60 -21.25
C ILE A 163 -17.78 -9.12 -21.90
N LEU A 164 -17.29 -7.93 -21.52
CA LEU A 164 -16.05 -7.39 -22.03
C LEU A 164 -14.82 -8.02 -21.38
N TRP A 165 -14.97 -8.61 -20.19
CA TRP A 165 -13.86 -9.22 -19.45
C TRP A 165 -13.70 -10.70 -19.81
N GLU A 166 -12.60 -11.01 -20.47
CA GLU A 166 -12.15 -12.36 -20.79
C GLU A 166 -10.91 -12.74 -19.98
N SER A 167 -10.60 -14.03 -19.85
CA SER A 167 -9.47 -14.52 -19.05
C SER A 167 -8.16 -13.86 -19.42
N PHE A 168 -7.92 -13.65 -20.72
CA PHE A 168 -6.69 -13.04 -21.21
C PHE A 168 -6.46 -11.62 -20.71
N HIS A 169 -7.51 -10.86 -20.38
CA HIS A 169 -7.35 -9.50 -19.83
C HIS A 169 -6.71 -9.53 -18.44
N PHE A 170 -7.11 -10.51 -17.60
CA PHE A 170 -6.51 -10.70 -16.28
C PHE A 170 -5.06 -11.15 -16.38
N GLU A 171 -4.79 -12.08 -17.28
CA GLU A 171 -3.46 -12.60 -17.58
C GLU A 171 -2.53 -11.50 -18.10
N TYR A 172 -3.00 -10.72 -19.08
CA TYR A 172 -2.26 -9.60 -19.66
C TYR A 172 -1.95 -8.51 -18.64
N LEU A 173 -2.93 -8.19 -17.76
CA LEU A 173 -2.74 -7.23 -16.67
C LEU A 173 -1.71 -7.75 -15.66
N GLN A 174 -1.82 -9.03 -15.27
CA GLN A 174 -0.87 -9.66 -14.34
C GLN A 174 0.55 -9.67 -14.91
N GLN A 175 0.74 -10.10 -16.17
CA GLN A 175 2.05 -10.10 -16.82
C GLN A 175 2.64 -8.68 -16.93
N SER A 176 1.81 -7.69 -17.22
CA SER A 176 2.22 -6.30 -17.28
C SER A 176 2.70 -5.77 -15.93
N LEU A 177 1.96 -6.02 -14.84
CA LEU A 177 2.36 -5.66 -13.47
C LEU A 177 3.65 -6.38 -13.05
N ARG A 178 3.73 -7.69 -13.30
CA ARG A 178 4.95 -8.49 -13.03
C ARG A 178 6.16 -7.89 -13.75
N SER A 179 6.02 -7.52 -15.02
CA SER A 179 7.10 -6.95 -15.80
C SER A 179 7.59 -5.61 -15.24
N VAL A 180 6.67 -4.69 -14.89
CA VAL A 180 7.05 -3.41 -14.26
C VAL A 180 7.83 -3.65 -12.97
N LEU A 181 7.36 -4.59 -12.14
CA LEU A 181 7.99 -4.89 -10.86
C LEU A 181 9.28 -5.68 -10.99
N PHE A 182 9.37 -6.60 -11.95
CA PHE A 182 10.60 -7.33 -12.25
C PHE A 182 11.77 -6.39 -12.54
N TYR A 183 11.59 -5.39 -13.40
CA TYR A 183 12.63 -4.41 -13.72
C TYR A 183 12.97 -3.44 -12.58
N ARG A 184 12.20 -3.45 -11.49
CA ARG A 184 12.41 -2.63 -10.29
C ARG A 184 12.77 -3.43 -9.04
N ASN A 185 12.87 -4.76 -9.16
CA ASN A 185 13.02 -5.68 -8.03
C ASN A 185 11.89 -5.49 -6.99
N GLY A 186 10.66 -5.33 -7.45
CA GLY A 186 9.49 -5.17 -6.59
C GLY A 186 8.78 -6.50 -6.33
N SER A 187 7.82 -6.49 -5.40
CA SER A 187 6.94 -7.62 -5.08
C SER A 187 5.52 -7.37 -5.54
N LEU A 188 4.81 -8.41 -5.96
CA LEU A 188 3.40 -8.38 -6.34
C LEU A 188 2.57 -9.28 -5.45
N ILE A 189 1.47 -8.76 -4.90
CA ILE A 189 0.55 -9.50 -4.05
C ILE A 189 -0.89 -9.26 -4.51
N TYR A 190 -1.66 -10.34 -4.74
CA TYR A 190 -3.09 -10.29 -4.95
C TYR A 190 -3.77 -10.77 -3.67
N VAL A 191 -4.72 -9.97 -3.18
CA VAL A 191 -5.43 -10.22 -1.93
C VAL A 191 -6.88 -10.60 -2.22
N ASP A 192 -7.15 -11.91 -2.13
CA ASP A 192 -8.50 -12.46 -2.26
C ASP A 192 -9.20 -12.40 -0.90
N LYS A 193 -10.27 -11.62 -0.80
CA LYS A 193 -11.02 -11.41 0.45
C LYS A 193 -11.78 -12.66 0.90
N LYS A 194 -12.21 -13.51 -0.05
CA LYS A 194 -13.03 -14.70 0.22
C LYS A 194 -12.21 -15.94 0.48
N ARG A 195 -11.04 -16.06 -0.15
CA ARG A 195 -10.20 -17.26 -0.16
C ARG A 195 -8.80 -17.05 0.39
N ASN A 196 -8.59 -15.99 1.16
CA ASN A 196 -7.26 -15.64 1.63
C ASN A 196 -6.60 -16.78 2.42
N GLN A 197 -5.61 -17.44 1.80
CA GLN A 197 -4.76 -18.47 2.41
C GLN A 197 -3.38 -17.94 2.77
N LEU A 198 -3.01 -16.74 2.29
CA LEU A 198 -1.72 -16.14 2.55
C LEU A 198 -1.68 -15.49 3.95
N PRO A 199 -0.59 -15.64 4.69
CA PRO A 199 -0.40 -14.95 5.96
C PRO A 199 -0.03 -13.47 5.70
N LEU A 200 -1.00 -12.65 5.30
CA LEU A 200 -0.78 -11.30 4.76
C LEU A 200 -0.02 -10.39 5.71
N PHE A 201 -0.33 -10.46 7.02
CA PHE A 201 0.39 -9.66 8.00
C PHE A 201 1.87 -10.06 8.08
N GLU A 202 2.15 -11.35 8.13
CA GLU A 202 3.53 -11.87 8.14
C GLU A 202 4.30 -11.48 6.87
N ILE A 203 3.64 -11.57 5.70
CA ILE A 203 4.21 -11.13 4.42
C ILE A 203 4.54 -9.62 4.50
N PHE A 204 3.61 -8.79 4.98
CA PHE A 204 3.85 -7.35 5.12
C PHE A 204 5.04 -7.05 6.03
N VAL A 205 5.11 -7.69 7.20
CA VAL A 205 6.22 -7.52 8.14
C VAL A 205 7.54 -7.93 7.49
N LYS A 206 7.60 -9.11 6.85
CA LYS A 206 8.81 -9.60 6.19
C LYS A 206 9.26 -8.71 5.02
N LEU A 207 8.32 -8.17 4.22
CA LEU A 207 8.64 -7.20 3.17
C LEU A 207 9.22 -5.89 3.74
N CYS A 208 8.69 -5.42 4.87
CA CYS A 208 9.21 -4.23 5.54
C CYS A 208 10.60 -4.43 6.15
N LEU A 209 10.84 -5.59 6.75
CA LEU A 209 12.11 -5.92 7.42
C LEU A 209 13.20 -6.38 6.47
N HIS A 210 12.83 -6.73 5.24
CA HIS A 210 13.78 -7.25 4.28
C HIS A 210 14.95 -6.29 4.07
N ASN A 211 16.16 -6.81 4.26
CA ASN A 211 17.41 -6.10 4.01
C ASN A 211 18.22 -6.87 2.94
N ARG A 212 18.94 -6.16 2.08
CA ARG A 212 19.74 -6.68 0.94
C ARG A 212 20.70 -7.81 1.31
N ASN A 213 21.04 -7.96 2.58
CA ASN A 213 21.98 -8.97 3.06
C ASN A 213 21.31 -10.27 3.49
N ASP A 214 19.99 -10.32 3.56
CA ASP A 214 19.26 -11.49 4.01
C ASP A 214 18.96 -12.44 2.84
N LYS A 215 19.22 -13.73 3.05
CA LYS A 215 18.89 -14.74 2.06
C LYS A 215 17.37 -14.93 2.04
N TYR A 216 16.73 -14.63 0.92
CA TYR A 216 15.28 -14.66 0.61
C TYR A 216 14.48 -15.92 0.98
N LYS A 217 15.05 -16.88 1.65
CA LYS A 217 14.44 -18.19 1.90
C LYS A 217 13.10 -18.13 2.62
N SER A 218 12.88 -17.11 3.47
CA SER A 218 11.66 -17.04 4.27
C SER A 218 10.42 -16.53 3.51
N LEU A 219 10.60 -15.71 2.45
CA LEU A 219 9.50 -15.22 1.63
C LEU A 219 9.10 -16.19 0.53
N ASN A 220 10.08 -16.88 -0.07
CA ASN A 220 9.83 -17.80 -1.18
C ASN A 220 8.92 -18.98 -0.81
N GLN A 221 8.80 -19.33 0.48
CA GLN A 221 7.86 -20.37 0.92
C GLN A 221 6.40 -20.01 0.69
N PHE A 222 6.07 -18.72 0.55
CA PHE A 222 4.71 -18.23 0.30
C PHE A 222 4.46 -17.92 -1.17
N THR A 223 5.44 -18.15 -2.06
CA THR A 223 5.30 -17.85 -3.49
C THR A 223 4.13 -18.63 -4.09
N GLU A 224 3.18 -17.91 -4.66
CA GLU A 224 2.01 -18.45 -5.35
C GLU A 224 1.86 -17.75 -6.70
N MET A 225 1.89 -18.52 -7.79
CA MET A 225 1.80 -18.03 -9.16
C MET A 225 0.72 -18.75 -9.99
N SER A 226 0.14 -19.82 -9.43
CA SER A 226 -0.75 -20.72 -10.16
C SER A 226 -2.21 -20.28 -10.12
N GLU A 227 -2.61 -19.56 -9.07
CA GLU A 227 -3.97 -19.07 -8.93
C GLU A 227 -4.13 -17.65 -9.47
N THR A 228 -5.20 -17.42 -10.23
CA THR A 228 -5.46 -16.12 -10.87
C THR A 228 -5.80 -15.04 -9.84
N SER A 229 -6.52 -15.37 -8.77
CA SER A 229 -6.98 -14.40 -7.75
C SER A 229 -6.09 -14.31 -6.52
N GLN A 230 -5.15 -15.25 -6.35
CA GLN A 230 -4.25 -15.29 -5.21
C GLN A 230 -2.81 -15.44 -5.70
N VAL A 231 -2.11 -14.35 -5.79
CA VAL A 231 -0.75 -14.28 -6.33
C VAL A 231 0.17 -13.68 -5.27
N PHE A 232 1.32 -14.30 -5.06
CA PHE A 232 2.41 -13.70 -4.32
C PHE A 232 3.74 -13.96 -5.00
N ILE A 233 4.35 -12.91 -5.47
CA ILE A 233 5.65 -12.92 -6.13
C ILE A 233 6.58 -12.01 -5.33
N PRO A 234 7.43 -12.59 -4.48
CA PRO A 234 8.40 -11.81 -3.71
C PRO A 234 9.49 -11.19 -4.58
N PHE A 235 10.28 -10.30 -3.99
CA PHE A 235 11.47 -9.72 -4.63
C PHE A 235 12.36 -10.81 -5.23
N ASN A 236 12.92 -10.56 -6.41
CA ASN A 236 13.89 -11.42 -7.11
C ASN A 236 13.45 -12.88 -7.33
N SER A 237 12.17 -13.18 -7.20
CA SER A 237 11.64 -14.53 -7.46
C SER A 237 11.05 -14.68 -8.86
N ASP A 238 10.89 -13.59 -9.59
CA ASP A 238 10.36 -13.60 -10.96
C ASP A 238 11.48 -13.62 -12.01
N SER A 239 11.12 -14.00 -13.24
CA SER A 239 12.00 -13.96 -14.39
C SER A 239 11.21 -13.74 -15.67
N VAL A 240 11.88 -13.32 -16.76
CA VAL A 240 11.26 -13.18 -18.09
C VAL A 240 10.56 -14.48 -18.51
N ASP A 241 11.21 -15.61 -18.29
CA ASP A 241 10.64 -16.91 -18.67
C ASP A 241 9.41 -17.26 -17.82
N LEU A 242 9.44 -16.99 -16.51
CA LEU A 242 8.29 -17.20 -15.61
C LEU A 242 7.12 -16.26 -15.95
N ILE A 243 7.39 -15.03 -16.35
CA ILE A 243 6.33 -14.11 -16.81
C ILE A 243 5.66 -14.65 -18.07
N LYS A 244 6.45 -15.18 -18.99
CA LYS A 244 5.98 -15.76 -20.26
C LYS A 244 5.25 -17.10 -20.14
N THR A 245 5.30 -17.76 -18.97
CA THR A 245 4.53 -19.01 -18.78
C THR A 245 3.01 -18.82 -18.86
N ILE A 246 2.51 -17.60 -18.66
CA ILE A 246 1.08 -17.28 -18.77
C ILE A 246 0.70 -17.14 -20.26
N ASP A 247 1.45 -16.31 -21.00
CA ASP A 247 1.31 -16.13 -22.45
C ASP A 247 2.71 -15.99 -23.04
N GLU A 248 3.12 -16.93 -23.89
CA GLU A 248 4.44 -16.98 -24.52
C GLU A 248 4.67 -15.84 -25.53
N GLU A 249 3.59 -15.27 -26.09
CA GLU A 249 3.68 -14.16 -27.05
C GLU A 249 3.92 -12.81 -26.34
N PHE A 250 3.64 -12.72 -25.05
CA PHE A 250 3.88 -11.50 -24.27
C PHE A 250 5.37 -11.19 -24.17
N GLN A 251 5.73 -9.91 -24.38
CA GLN A 251 7.10 -9.43 -24.31
C GLN A 251 7.29 -8.50 -23.12
N PRO A 252 7.87 -8.98 -21.99
CA PRO A 252 8.02 -8.19 -20.77
C PRO A 252 8.78 -6.88 -20.95
N GLU A 253 9.76 -6.83 -21.85
CA GLU A 253 10.56 -5.64 -22.16
C GLU A 253 9.77 -4.53 -22.87
N GLU A 254 8.67 -4.87 -23.53
CA GLU A 254 7.82 -3.86 -24.21
C GLU A 254 7.14 -2.93 -23.21
N VAL A 255 6.91 -3.41 -21.96
CA VAL A 255 6.26 -2.62 -20.90
C VAL A 255 7.05 -1.34 -20.56
N LEU A 256 8.37 -1.35 -20.78
CA LEU A 256 9.23 -0.18 -20.56
C LEU A 256 9.14 0.86 -21.69
N LYS A 257 8.51 0.52 -22.83
CA LYS A 257 8.41 1.43 -23.95
C LYS A 257 7.23 2.38 -23.81
N PRO A 258 7.37 3.66 -24.18
CA PRO A 258 6.27 4.64 -24.10
C PRO A 258 5.02 4.24 -24.89
N ALA A 259 5.18 3.47 -25.97
CA ALA A 259 4.08 2.99 -26.80
C ALA A 259 3.24 1.90 -26.14
N PHE A 260 3.76 1.22 -25.10
CA PHE A 260 3.05 0.14 -24.42
C PHE A 260 1.83 0.66 -23.64
N MET A 261 1.99 1.76 -22.92
CA MET A 261 0.96 2.31 -22.04
C MET A 261 -0.38 2.58 -22.78
N PRO A 262 -0.41 3.30 -23.92
CA PRO A 262 -1.66 3.49 -24.65
C PRO A 262 -2.26 2.19 -25.21
N THR A 263 -1.43 1.19 -25.50
CA THR A 263 -1.90 -0.12 -25.95
C THR A 263 -2.54 -0.89 -24.80
N PHE A 264 -1.89 -0.92 -23.64
CA PHE A 264 -2.41 -1.52 -22.43
C PHE A 264 -3.78 -0.95 -22.04
N GLU A 265 -3.92 0.38 -22.03
CA GLU A 265 -5.19 1.05 -21.69
C GLU A 265 -6.32 0.76 -22.68
N LYS A 266 -5.99 0.41 -23.93
CA LYS A 266 -7.00 0.00 -24.93
C LYS A 266 -7.40 -1.47 -24.80
N VAL A 267 -6.47 -2.32 -24.35
CA VAL A 267 -6.70 -3.76 -24.20
C VAL A 267 -7.54 -4.02 -22.95
N ILE A 268 -7.23 -3.37 -21.83
CA ILE A 268 -7.97 -3.60 -20.58
C ILE A 268 -9.36 -2.95 -20.66
N PRO A 269 -10.45 -3.73 -20.47
CA PRO A 269 -11.80 -3.20 -20.58
C PRO A 269 -12.09 -2.14 -19.52
N TYR A 270 -12.91 -1.17 -19.92
CA TYR A 270 -13.48 -0.21 -19.00
C TYR A 270 -14.89 -0.62 -18.63
N SER A 271 -15.07 -1.12 -17.41
CA SER A 271 -16.38 -1.46 -16.87
C SER A 271 -17.10 -0.19 -16.41
N LYS A 272 -18.19 0.18 -17.11
CA LYS A 272 -19.03 1.27 -16.62
C LYS A 272 -19.81 0.79 -15.39
N PRO A 273 -19.91 1.62 -14.32
CA PRO A 273 -20.83 1.32 -13.22
C PRO A 273 -22.24 1.20 -13.78
N LYS A 274 -22.98 0.20 -13.30
CA LYS A 274 -24.40 -0.02 -13.70
C LYS A 274 -25.29 1.15 -13.31
N ASP A 275 -24.91 1.93 -12.33
CA ASP A 275 -25.55 3.16 -11.89
C ASP A 275 -24.42 4.16 -11.58
N GLU A 276 -24.06 5.02 -12.55
CA GLU A 276 -23.33 6.24 -12.18
C GLU A 276 -24.24 7.04 -11.25
N PRO A 277 -23.92 7.21 -9.97
CA PRO A 277 -24.47 8.35 -9.25
C PRO A 277 -24.06 9.56 -10.08
N HIS A 278 -25.02 10.34 -10.55
CA HIS A 278 -24.74 11.63 -11.16
C HIS A 278 -23.87 12.39 -10.19
N LEU A 279 -22.55 12.34 -10.40
CA LEU A 279 -21.64 13.26 -9.71
C LEU A 279 -22.12 14.64 -10.08
N PRO A 280 -22.49 15.50 -9.11
CA PRO A 280 -22.83 16.86 -9.40
C PRO A 280 -21.68 17.48 -10.20
N PRO A 281 -21.97 18.33 -11.19
CA PRO A 281 -20.95 18.96 -12.00
C PRO A 281 -19.90 19.59 -11.08
N ILE A 282 -18.63 19.46 -11.45
CA ILE A 282 -17.42 19.85 -10.66
C ILE A 282 -17.49 21.29 -10.06
N GLY A 283 -18.52 22.07 -10.38
CA GLY A 283 -18.79 23.39 -9.80
C GLY A 283 -19.59 23.42 -8.50
N GLU A 284 -20.12 22.29 -8.02
CA GLU A 284 -21.00 22.20 -6.84
C GLU A 284 -20.49 21.28 -5.73
N LEU A 285 -19.18 21.11 -5.61
CA LEU A 285 -18.63 20.56 -4.37
C LEU A 285 -19.02 21.50 -3.23
N PRO A 286 -19.68 21.00 -2.16
CA PRO A 286 -20.01 21.84 -1.01
C PRO A 286 -18.73 22.54 -0.57
N HIS A 287 -18.79 23.85 -0.52
CA HIS A 287 -17.66 24.68 -0.10
C HIS A 287 -17.25 24.21 1.30
N PHE A 288 -16.12 23.50 1.39
CA PHE A 288 -15.60 23.05 2.67
C PHE A 288 -15.12 24.28 3.44
N ASP A 289 -15.97 24.74 4.36
CA ASP A 289 -15.62 25.86 5.23
C ASP A 289 -14.86 25.34 6.44
N MET A 290 -13.53 25.38 6.34
CA MET A 290 -12.62 24.93 7.40
C MET A 290 -12.89 25.64 8.74
N ASN A 291 -13.38 26.89 8.72
CA ASN A 291 -13.69 27.63 9.93
C ASN A 291 -14.93 27.03 10.64
N LYS A 292 -15.93 26.61 9.86
CA LYS A 292 -17.13 25.96 10.40
C LYS A 292 -16.81 24.60 11.04
N GLU A 293 -15.97 23.79 10.41
CA GLU A 293 -15.50 22.51 10.96
C GLU A 293 -14.69 22.71 12.25
N LEU A 294 -13.83 23.73 12.28
CA LEU A 294 -13.06 24.08 13.49
C LEU A 294 -13.96 24.59 14.62
N GLU A 295 -15.00 25.37 14.32
CA GLU A 295 -15.98 25.80 15.32
C GLU A 295 -16.77 24.61 15.86
N GLU A 296 -17.24 23.70 15.03
CA GLU A 296 -17.94 22.48 15.45
C GLU A 296 -17.04 21.59 16.31
N ALA A 297 -15.79 21.38 15.92
CA ALA A 297 -14.82 20.65 16.71
C ALA A 297 -14.54 21.31 18.08
N ALA A 298 -14.44 22.63 18.12
CA ALA A 298 -14.26 23.39 19.36
C ALA A 298 -15.48 23.29 20.31
N ILE A 299 -16.69 23.24 19.75
CA ILE A 299 -17.93 23.04 20.53
C ILE A 299 -17.94 21.63 21.15
N ILE A 300 -17.59 20.59 20.36
CA ILE A 300 -17.51 19.20 20.85
C ILE A 300 -16.49 19.07 21.98
N LEU A 301 -15.30 19.66 21.82
CA LEU A 301 -14.27 19.67 22.86
C LEU A 301 -14.70 20.38 24.14
N LYS A 302 -15.40 21.52 24.03
CA LYS A 302 -15.97 22.23 25.19
C LYS A 302 -17.07 21.43 25.91
N GLN A 303 -17.85 20.66 25.17
CA GLN A 303 -18.88 19.78 25.77
C GLN A 303 -18.25 18.57 26.46
N ALA A 304 -17.20 17.99 25.88
CA ALA A 304 -16.45 16.88 26.49
C ALA A 304 -15.76 17.32 27.78
N SER A 305 -15.08 18.45 27.78
CA SER A 305 -14.44 19.00 28.99
C SER A 305 -15.42 19.36 30.12
N LYS A 306 -16.63 19.82 29.78
CA LYS A 306 -17.70 20.04 30.80
C LYS A 306 -18.18 18.73 31.38
N LYS A 307 -18.37 17.67 30.60
CA LYS A 307 -18.77 16.35 31.08
C LYS A 307 -17.73 15.75 32.06
N GLU A 308 -16.44 15.90 31.73
CA GLU A 308 -15.37 15.47 32.63
C GLU A 308 -15.29 16.27 33.90
N ALA A 309 -15.55 17.59 33.87
CA ALA A 309 -15.60 18.42 35.05
C ALA A 309 -16.76 18.04 35.98
N TYR A 310 -17.96 17.75 35.41
CA TYR A 310 -19.10 17.25 36.21
C TYR A 310 -18.87 15.87 36.79
N ALA A 311 -18.19 14.98 36.09
CA ALA A 311 -17.85 13.66 36.60
C ALA A 311 -16.86 13.71 37.78
N LYS A 312 -15.95 14.68 37.79
CA LYS A 312 -14.98 14.90 38.91
C LYS A 312 -15.57 15.60 40.14
N GLN A 313 -16.71 16.29 40.01
CA GLN A 313 -17.38 16.92 41.14
C GLN A 313 -18.35 15.99 41.89
N ASN A 314 -18.68 14.82 41.33
CA ASN A 314 -19.61 13.85 41.92
C ASN A 314 -18.90 12.57 42.44
N ILE A 315 -17.58 12.62 42.65
CA ILE A 315 -16.76 11.65 43.39
C ILE A 315 -16.22 12.31 44.65
#